data_af435babd3ce5e1d51aa25597b5c1017
#
_entry.id   af435babd3ce5e1d51aa25597b5c1017
#
_cell.length_a   1.000
_cell.length_b   1.000
_cell.length_c   1.000
_cell.angle_alpha   90.00
_cell.angle_beta   90.00
_cell.angle_gamma   90.00
#
_symmetry.space_group_name_H-M   'P 1'
#
loop_
_entity.id
_entity.type
_entity.pdbx_description
1 polymer ?
#
loop_
_entity_poly.entity_id
_entity_poly.type
_entity_poly.pdbx_seq_one_letter_code
_entity_poly.pdbx_strand_id
1 'polypeptide(L)'
;MEMSSDLIFHHHTSLGDHFICNAIVHIYAENLCERLHLPCHKRYYDIIECLYKDFDNIIVHPFHDDWATLEKEMVAFAQEKNWPITRIGFENVYYRNLRRENSPPEFFAVNFDRQFYEQANILFKERYLKFTLPKEIPDVDE
;
A
#
# COMPACT_ATOMS: atom_id res chain seq x y z
N MET A 1 12.42 6.34 17.01
CA MET A 1 11.62 5.17 16.69
C MET A 1 12.53 4.08 16.13
N GLU A 2 12.44 2.91 16.72
CA GLU A 2 13.27 1.80 16.25
C GLU A 2 12.71 1.27 14.93
N MET A 3 13.63 0.92 14.03
CA MET A 3 13.28 0.32 12.76
C MET A 3 12.86 -1.14 12.97
N SER A 4 11.69 -1.52 12.47
CA SER A 4 11.25 -2.92 12.49
C SER A 4 12.03 -3.72 11.46
N SER A 5 12.35 -5.00 11.79
CA SER A 5 12.98 -5.87 10.79
C SER A 5 12.03 -6.16 9.66
N ASP A 6 10.80 -6.55 9.99
CA ASP A 6 9.77 -6.88 9.01
C ASP A 6 8.51 -6.09 9.31
N LEU A 7 7.92 -5.51 8.28
CA LEU A 7 6.72 -4.71 8.41
C LEU A 7 5.75 -5.09 7.29
N ILE A 8 4.50 -5.35 7.65
CA ILE A 8 3.45 -5.56 6.64
C ILE A 8 2.78 -4.22 6.37
N PHE A 9 2.78 -3.81 5.12
CA PHE A 9 2.13 -2.57 4.68
C PHE A 9 0.83 -2.93 3.99
N HIS A 10 -0.28 -2.53 4.57
CA HIS A 10 -1.61 -2.89 4.06
C HIS A 10 -2.40 -1.66 3.65
N HIS A 11 -2.97 -1.70 2.45
CA HIS A 11 -3.89 -0.69 1.95
C HIS A 11 -5.13 -1.38 1.39
N HIS A 12 -5.93 -0.68 0.59
CA HIS A 12 -7.19 -1.25 0.09
C HIS A 12 -7.01 -2.34 -0.97
N THR A 13 -5.81 -2.51 -1.48
CA THR A 13 -5.41 -3.62 -2.36
C THR A 13 -6.05 -3.65 -3.74
N SER A 14 -6.77 -2.62 -4.17
CA SER A 14 -7.15 -2.50 -5.57
C SER A 14 -5.90 -2.17 -6.40
N LEU A 15 -5.96 -2.42 -7.70
CA LEU A 15 -4.81 -2.14 -8.56
C LEU A 15 -4.40 -0.67 -8.50
N GLY A 16 -5.39 0.24 -8.54
CA GLY A 16 -5.12 1.68 -8.45
C GLY A 16 -4.44 2.07 -7.13
N ASP A 17 -4.83 1.43 -6.03
CA ASP A 17 -4.25 1.73 -4.72
C ASP A 17 -2.77 1.39 -4.68
N HIS A 18 -2.36 0.31 -5.36
CA HIS A 18 -0.95 -0.06 -5.44
C HIS A 18 -0.12 1.02 -6.12
N PHE A 19 -0.66 1.66 -7.15
CA PHE A 19 0.05 2.74 -7.83
C PHE A 19 0.04 4.03 -7.01
N ILE A 20 -1.08 4.33 -6.36
CA ILE A 20 -1.16 5.50 -5.48
C ILE A 20 -0.15 5.40 -4.34
N CYS A 21 -0.03 4.22 -3.75
CA CYS A 21 0.83 4.01 -2.58
C CYS A 21 2.29 3.68 -2.94
N ASN A 22 2.65 3.64 -4.22
CA ASN A 22 3.99 3.25 -4.63
C ASN A 22 5.09 4.04 -3.90
N ALA A 23 4.98 5.36 -3.86
CA ALA A 23 5.99 6.19 -3.20
C ALA A 23 6.04 5.93 -1.70
N ILE A 24 4.89 5.69 -1.06
CA ILE A 24 4.85 5.39 0.38
C ILE A 24 5.58 4.08 0.66
N VAL A 25 5.35 3.07 -0.18
CA VAL A 25 6.02 1.77 -0.03
C VAL A 25 7.53 1.94 -0.09
N HIS A 26 8.03 2.69 -1.06
CA HIS A 26 9.46 2.93 -1.19
C HIS A 26 10.03 3.69 -0.01
N ILE A 27 9.34 4.72 0.44
CA ILE A 27 9.81 5.53 1.58
C ILE A 27 9.84 4.69 2.86
N TYR A 28 8.80 3.89 3.09
CA TYR A 28 8.74 3.02 4.26
C TYR A 28 9.81 1.93 4.21
N ALA A 29 10.03 1.34 3.03
CA ALA A 29 11.04 0.30 2.87
C ALA A 29 12.46 0.84 3.09
N GLU A 30 12.69 2.10 2.75
CA GLU A 30 14.00 2.72 2.94
C GLU A 30 14.25 3.15 4.38
N ASN A 31 13.19 3.55 5.11
CA ASN A 31 13.36 4.28 6.38
C ASN A 31 12.79 3.58 7.60
N LEU A 32 11.81 2.69 7.47
CA LEU A 32 11.08 2.16 8.62
C LEU A 32 11.25 0.67 8.88
N CYS A 33 11.84 -0.06 7.95
CA CYS A 33 12.00 -1.50 8.12
C CYS A 33 13.14 -2.02 7.26
N GLU A 34 13.60 -3.22 7.58
CA GLU A 34 14.58 -3.90 6.75
C GLU A 34 13.91 -4.57 5.55
N ARG A 35 12.72 -5.14 5.78
CA ARG A 35 11.93 -5.79 4.75
C ARG A 35 10.48 -5.34 4.88
N LEU A 36 9.91 -4.89 3.76
CA LEU A 36 8.50 -4.51 3.70
C LEU A 36 7.73 -5.60 2.97
N HIS A 37 6.67 -6.07 3.60
CA HIS A 37 5.81 -7.11 3.04
C HIS A 37 4.50 -6.49 2.57
N LEU A 38 4.19 -6.70 1.30
CA LEU A 38 3.06 -6.04 0.65
C LEU A 38 2.04 -7.08 0.20
N PRO A 39 0.90 -7.20 0.92
CA PRO A 39 -0.18 -8.08 0.49
C PRO A 39 -0.83 -7.57 -0.80
N CYS A 40 -1.20 -8.48 -1.67
CA CYS A 40 -1.97 -8.14 -2.85
C CYS A 40 -2.90 -9.31 -3.21
N HIS A 41 -3.90 -9.02 -4.03
CA HIS A 41 -4.77 -10.08 -4.55
C HIS A 41 -4.01 -10.92 -5.55
N LYS A 42 -4.27 -12.22 -5.58
CA LYS A 42 -3.62 -13.15 -6.51
C LYS A 42 -3.71 -12.68 -7.96
N ARG A 43 -4.87 -12.15 -8.34
CA ARG A 43 -5.08 -11.72 -9.73
C ARG A 43 -4.15 -10.58 -10.16
N TYR A 44 -3.60 -9.84 -9.21
CA TYR A 44 -2.67 -8.73 -9.49
C TYR A 44 -1.23 -9.08 -9.18
N TYR A 45 -0.97 -10.27 -8.68
CA TYR A 45 0.36 -10.62 -8.16
C TYR A 45 1.48 -10.38 -9.18
N ASP A 46 1.29 -10.85 -10.41
CA ASP A 46 2.36 -10.72 -11.41
C ASP A 46 2.67 -9.26 -11.73
N ILE A 47 1.65 -8.41 -11.76
CA ILE A 47 1.82 -6.99 -12.03
C ILE A 47 2.54 -6.32 -10.87
N ILE A 48 2.12 -6.59 -9.65
CA ILE A 48 2.68 -5.92 -8.47
C ILE A 48 4.08 -6.45 -8.18
N GLU A 49 4.30 -7.75 -8.33
CA GLU A 49 5.62 -8.33 -8.17
C GLU A 49 6.60 -7.70 -9.17
N CYS A 50 6.17 -7.52 -10.41
CA CYS A 50 6.97 -6.84 -11.44
C CYS A 50 7.26 -5.39 -11.06
N LEU A 51 6.29 -4.69 -10.48
CA LEU A 51 6.45 -3.30 -10.08
C LEU A 51 7.60 -3.12 -9.08
N TYR A 52 7.79 -4.09 -8.19
CA TYR A 52 8.80 -4.00 -7.12
C TYR A 52 9.99 -4.95 -7.30
N LYS A 53 10.12 -5.59 -8.47
CA LYS A 53 11.12 -6.64 -8.66
C LYS A 53 12.58 -6.19 -8.48
N ASP A 54 12.86 -4.91 -8.65
CA ASP A 54 14.22 -4.39 -8.51
C ASP A 54 14.61 -4.09 -7.06
N PHE A 55 13.73 -4.37 -6.10
CA PHE A 55 13.94 -4.05 -4.70
C PHE A 55 13.82 -5.31 -3.86
N ASP A 56 14.95 -5.85 -3.43
CA ASP A 56 14.99 -7.10 -2.69
C ASP A 56 14.28 -7.03 -1.35
N ASN A 57 14.17 -5.84 -0.78
CA ASN A 57 13.56 -5.65 0.53
C ASN A 57 12.07 -5.32 0.46
N ILE A 58 11.46 -5.38 -0.72
CA ILE A 58 10.01 -5.25 -0.88
C ILE A 58 9.51 -6.59 -1.39
N ILE A 59 8.75 -7.29 -0.55
CA ILE A 59 8.31 -8.66 -0.83
C ILE A 59 6.80 -8.68 -1.00
N VAL A 60 6.35 -9.03 -2.19
CA VAL A 60 4.92 -9.08 -2.50
C VAL A 60 4.37 -10.47 -2.18
N HIS A 61 3.24 -10.49 -1.46
CA HIS A 61 2.61 -11.74 -1.03
C HIS A 61 1.21 -11.85 -1.65
N PRO A 62 0.94 -12.89 -2.44
CA PRO A 62 -0.41 -13.08 -2.99
C PRO A 62 -1.35 -13.70 -1.96
N PHE A 63 -2.53 -13.10 -1.85
CA PHE A 63 -3.60 -13.60 -0.99
C PHE A 63 -4.88 -13.72 -1.83
N HIS A 64 -5.95 -14.18 -1.21
CA HIS A 64 -7.22 -14.42 -1.87
C HIS A 64 -7.75 -13.16 -2.57
N ASP A 65 -8.48 -13.36 -3.66
CA ASP A 65 -9.04 -12.25 -4.44
C ASP A 65 -10.22 -11.55 -3.78
N ASP A 66 -10.86 -12.21 -2.81
CA ASP A 66 -11.91 -11.58 -2.02
C ASP A 66 -11.26 -10.74 -0.92
N TRP A 67 -11.65 -9.47 -0.82
CA TRP A 67 -11.02 -8.55 0.13
C TRP A 67 -11.13 -9.01 1.58
N ALA A 68 -12.32 -9.47 1.99
CA ALA A 68 -12.50 -9.90 3.38
C ALA A 68 -11.66 -11.12 3.71
N THR A 69 -11.51 -12.04 2.75
CA THR A 69 -10.68 -13.22 2.92
C THR A 69 -9.21 -12.86 2.96
N LEU A 70 -8.77 -11.96 2.08
CA LEU A 70 -7.39 -11.44 2.11
C LEU A 70 -7.08 -10.85 3.48
N GLU A 71 -8.00 -10.05 4.02
CA GLU A 71 -7.81 -9.41 5.32
C GLU A 71 -7.58 -10.46 6.42
N LYS A 72 -8.38 -11.52 6.43
CA LYS A 72 -8.23 -12.59 7.41
C LYS A 72 -6.92 -13.35 7.22
N GLU A 73 -6.57 -13.66 5.99
CA GLU A 73 -5.32 -14.37 5.69
C GLU A 73 -4.11 -13.54 6.10
N MET A 74 -4.16 -12.25 5.82
CA MET A 74 -3.06 -11.34 6.17
C MET A 74 -2.88 -11.25 7.68
N VAL A 75 -3.97 -11.11 8.42
CA VAL A 75 -3.89 -11.03 9.89
C VAL A 75 -3.33 -12.32 10.46
N ALA A 76 -3.78 -13.48 9.96
CA ALA A 76 -3.27 -14.77 10.41
C ALA A 76 -1.77 -14.90 10.10
N PHE A 77 -1.36 -14.48 8.92
CA PHE A 77 0.04 -14.48 8.50
C PHE A 77 0.89 -13.60 9.43
N ALA A 78 0.39 -12.40 9.74
CA ALA A 78 1.08 -11.48 10.62
C ALA A 78 1.25 -12.05 12.02
N GLN A 79 0.22 -12.72 12.53
CA GLN A 79 0.25 -13.34 13.86
C GLN A 79 1.25 -14.50 13.89
N GLU A 80 1.23 -15.33 12.86
CA GLU A 80 2.15 -16.46 12.75
C GLU A 80 3.60 -15.98 12.76
N LYS A 81 3.90 -14.93 12.02
CA LYS A 81 5.25 -14.37 11.89
C LYS A 81 5.62 -13.42 13.02
N ASN A 82 4.62 -12.95 13.76
CA ASN A 82 4.78 -11.91 14.77
C ASN A 82 5.33 -10.62 14.16
N TRP A 83 4.78 -10.24 13.02
CA TRP A 83 5.15 -9.00 12.33
C TRP A 83 4.09 -7.93 12.53
N PRO A 84 4.48 -6.65 12.68
CA PRO A 84 3.50 -5.57 12.78
C PRO A 84 2.86 -5.27 11.44
N ILE A 85 1.64 -4.75 11.49
CA ILE A 85 0.90 -4.32 10.30
C ILE A 85 0.71 -2.81 10.39
N THR A 86 1.10 -2.10 9.33
CA THR A 86 0.77 -0.68 9.17
C THR A 86 -0.35 -0.58 8.15
N ARG A 87 -1.47 0.03 8.53
CA ARG A 87 -2.64 0.18 7.67
C ARG A 87 -2.74 1.62 7.19
N ILE A 88 -2.73 1.79 5.88
CA ILE A 88 -2.81 3.10 5.25
C ILE A 88 -3.98 3.12 4.27
N GLY A 89 -4.68 4.24 4.22
CA GLY A 89 -5.81 4.39 3.31
C GLY A 89 -7.14 4.02 3.90
N PHE A 90 -7.14 3.49 5.13
CA PHE A 90 -8.38 3.18 5.82
C PHE A 90 -8.98 4.46 6.40
N GLU A 91 -10.27 4.61 6.26
CA GLU A 91 -10.96 5.80 6.68
C GLU A 91 -10.83 6.00 8.18
N ASN A 92 -10.32 7.16 8.60
CA ASN A 92 -10.30 7.49 10.01
C ASN A 92 -11.58 8.25 10.38
N VAL A 93 -11.78 8.48 11.69
CA VAL A 93 -12.99 9.11 12.20
C VAL A 93 -13.18 10.51 11.61
N TYR A 94 -12.08 11.25 11.44
CA TYR A 94 -12.16 12.61 10.92
C TYR A 94 -12.75 12.64 9.51
N TYR A 95 -12.20 11.84 8.61
CA TYR A 95 -12.68 11.81 7.24
C TYR A 95 -14.08 11.23 7.13
N ARG A 96 -14.40 10.26 7.99
CA ARG A 96 -15.74 9.70 8.03
C ARG A 96 -16.77 10.75 8.41
N ASN A 97 -16.45 11.58 9.40
CA ASN A 97 -17.35 12.64 9.83
C ASN A 97 -17.55 13.69 8.75
N LEU A 98 -16.48 14.06 8.04
CA LEU A 98 -16.60 14.99 6.92
C LEU A 98 -17.55 14.46 5.85
N ARG A 99 -17.49 13.17 5.56
CA ARG A 99 -18.41 12.56 4.60
C ARG A 99 -19.85 12.67 5.04
N ARG A 100 -20.13 12.49 6.34
CA ARG A 100 -21.48 12.50 6.85
C ARG A 100 -22.06 13.90 6.95
N GLU A 101 -21.24 14.92 6.98
CA GLU A 101 -21.66 16.29 7.15
C GLU A 101 -21.79 17.04 5.82
N ASN A 102 -22.30 16.36 4.79
CA ASN A 102 -22.63 16.99 3.51
C ASN A 102 -21.46 17.59 2.78
N SER A 103 -20.30 16.99 2.89
CA SER A 103 -19.16 17.43 2.08
C SER A 103 -19.46 17.21 0.60
N PRO A 104 -19.07 18.13 -0.26
CA PRO A 104 -19.31 17.96 -1.69
C PRO A 104 -18.62 16.69 -2.21
N PRO A 105 -19.21 15.99 -3.18
CA PRO A 105 -18.56 14.83 -3.77
C PRO A 105 -17.14 15.12 -4.27
N GLU A 106 -16.93 16.32 -4.77
CA GLU A 106 -15.61 16.74 -5.26
C GLU A 106 -14.54 16.72 -4.18
N PHE A 107 -14.93 16.95 -2.93
CA PHE A 107 -13.99 16.92 -1.81
C PHE A 107 -13.30 15.54 -1.72
N PHE A 108 -14.08 14.47 -1.83
CA PHE A 108 -13.52 13.12 -1.75
C PHE A 108 -12.76 12.76 -3.01
N ALA A 109 -13.27 13.15 -4.17
CA ALA A 109 -12.59 12.91 -5.43
C ALA A 109 -11.20 13.56 -5.46
N VAL A 110 -11.10 14.77 -4.92
CA VAL A 110 -9.83 15.50 -4.91
C VAL A 110 -8.90 15.01 -3.81
N ASN A 111 -9.46 14.57 -2.66
CA ASN A 111 -8.66 14.30 -1.47
C ASN A 111 -8.46 12.81 -1.19
N PHE A 112 -8.98 11.92 -2.01
CA PHE A 112 -8.90 10.48 -1.76
C PHE A 112 -7.45 10.01 -1.65
N ASP A 113 -6.66 10.30 -2.66
CA ASP A 113 -5.26 9.88 -2.66
C ASP A 113 -4.41 10.64 -1.64
N ARG A 114 -4.78 11.88 -1.33
CA ARG A 114 -4.08 12.64 -0.29
C ARG A 114 -4.23 12.00 1.08
N GLN A 115 -5.37 11.33 1.34
CA GLN A 115 -5.60 10.67 2.62
C GLN A 115 -4.56 9.59 2.89
N PHE A 116 -4.14 8.85 1.85
CA PHE A 116 -3.09 7.86 2.01
C PHE A 116 -1.80 8.50 2.53
N TYR A 117 -1.42 9.63 1.95
CA TYR A 117 -0.17 10.30 2.30
C TYR A 117 -0.24 10.98 3.66
N GLU A 118 -1.39 11.54 4.00
CA GLU A 118 -1.59 12.12 5.33
C GLU A 118 -1.51 11.06 6.42
N GLN A 119 -2.14 9.91 6.22
CA GLN A 119 -2.07 8.81 7.19
C GLN A 119 -0.66 8.25 7.32
N ALA A 120 0.10 8.26 6.24
CA ALA A 120 1.47 7.80 6.25
C ALA A 120 2.45 8.84 6.80
N ASN A 121 1.97 10.06 7.05
CA ASN A 121 2.78 11.18 7.49
C ASN A 121 3.88 11.52 6.47
N ILE A 122 3.52 11.51 5.20
CA ILE A 122 4.41 11.80 4.07
C ILE A 122 3.79 12.93 3.27
N LEU A 123 4.61 13.89 2.86
CA LEU A 123 4.12 15.00 2.03
C LEU A 123 3.57 14.47 0.70
N PHE A 124 2.41 14.96 0.31
CA PHE A 124 1.72 14.47 -0.89
C PHE A 124 2.57 14.59 -2.16
N LYS A 125 3.42 15.60 -2.24
CA LYS A 125 4.30 15.79 -3.42
C LYS A 125 5.21 14.60 -3.66
N GLU A 126 5.52 13.82 -2.61
CA GLU A 126 6.37 12.65 -2.74
C GLU A 126 5.75 11.57 -3.61
N ARG A 127 4.42 11.58 -3.76
CA ARG A 127 3.73 10.65 -4.65
C ARG A 127 4.33 10.68 -6.06
N TYR A 128 4.70 11.86 -6.51
CA TYR A 128 5.24 12.05 -7.85
C TYR A 128 6.76 11.97 -7.87
N LEU A 129 7.42 12.46 -6.83
CA LEU A 129 8.87 12.51 -6.78
C LEU A 129 9.50 11.15 -6.50
N LYS A 130 8.83 10.31 -5.72
CA LYS A 130 9.34 9.00 -5.33
C LYS A 130 8.62 7.84 -6.02
N PHE A 131 7.75 8.13 -6.96
CA PHE A 131 7.11 7.08 -7.77
C PHE A 131 8.19 6.36 -8.56
N THR A 132 8.25 5.04 -8.39
CA THR A 132 9.34 4.25 -8.98
C THR A 132 8.75 3.08 -9.77
N LEU A 133 9.15 3.00 -11.03
CA LEU A 133 8.81 1.87 -11.89
C LEU A 133 10.01 0.96 -12.03
N PRO A 134 9.82 -0.30 -12.43
CA PRO A 134 10.94 -1.20 -12.68
C PRO A 134 11.78 -0.67 -13.83
N LYS A 135 13.09 -0.97 -13.79
CA LYS A 135 14.01 -0.51 -14.82
C LYS A 135 13.67 -1.08 -16.18
N GLU A 136 13.21 -2.32 -16.21
CA GLU A 136 12.79 -2.98 -17.42
C GLU A 136 11.35 -3.46 -17.25
N ILE A 137 10.49 -3.03 -18.17
CA ILE A 137 9.11 -3.49 -18.19
C ILE A 137 9.05 -4.62 -19.19
N PRO A 138 8.53 -5.81 -18.79
CA PRO A 138 8.45 -6.93 -19.71
C PRO A 138 7.63 -6.57 -20.94
N ASP A 139 8.03 -7.07 -22.10
CA ASP A 139 7.23 -6.92 -23.29
C ASP A 139 5.90 -7.63 -23.09
N VAL A 140 4.84 -6.90 -23.32
CA VAL A 140 3.51 -7.50 -23.28
C VAL A 140 3.26 -8.00 -24.69
N ASP A 141 3.81 -9.15 -24.97
CA ASP A 141 3.56 -9.74 -26.26
C ASP A 141 2.16 -10.27 -26.33
N GLU A 142 1.58 -9.85 -27.36
CA GLU A 142 0.28 -10.27 -27.71
C GLU A 142 0.19 -11.77 -28.00
#